data_cf20d01f0389e294ca498910a0a0178b
#
_entry.id   cf20d01f0389e294ca498910a0a0178b
#
_cell.length_a   1.000
_cell.length_b   1.000
_cell.length_c   1.000
_cell.angle_alpha   90.00
_cell.angle_beta   90.00
_cell.angle_gamma   90.00
#
_symmetry.space_group_name_H-M   'P 1'
#
loop_
_entity.id
_entity.type
_entity.pdbx_description
1 polymer ?
#
loop_
_entity_poly.entity_id
_entity_poly.type
_entity_poly.pdbx_seq_one_letter_code
_entity_poly.pdbx_strand_id
1 'polypeptide(L)'
;MDFNKWNPFWTTCFGIMAFLIVVGNAITIATFLKRQFRKRPQFVLISLAFAHFLVGCATTLYVFVNYKFRLSVLLFTFDFLDVFGGLSSIFHLTVISLERLHATLRPFRHRQLSLKAYWVAIATPWILSLSVGISIFILTWFSLIMQQKLLIIVIICLLTPLLITCFSYLLIWRQRRKSTVRGFRQNQELRFSRTIFLVTAASFITWLPFLFLNVVTSLYRIPLSGVFFIKLLQFSNSFVNVVIYIFRFPSYRKVFFPLNSIPFCPAKRPS
;
A
#
# COMPACT_ATOMS: atom_id res chain seq x y z
N MET A 1 16.21 -29.54 -0.66
CA MET A 1 16.17 -28.25 0.03
C MET A 1 14.94 -28.26 0.95
N ASP A 2 15.10 -28.02 2.24
CA ASP A 2 13.96 -28.03 3.18
C ASP A 2 13.33 -26.62 3.20
N PHE A 3 12.18 -26.49 2.57
CA PHE A 3 11.46 -25.21 2.50
C PHE A 3 10.77 -24.81 3.81
N ASN A 4 10.68 -25.72 4.77
CA ASN A 4 10.16 -25.44 6.10
C ASN A 4 11.21 -24.84 7.06
N LYS A 5 12.38 -24.51 6.55
CA LYS A 5 13.43 -23.77 7.25
C LYS A 5 13.86 -22.58 6.42
N TRP A 6 14.38 -21.54 7.10
CA TRP A 6 15.03 -20.46 6.40
C TRP A 6 16.25 -21.00 5.64
N ASN A 7 16.33 -20.72 4.37
CA ASN A 7 17.35 -21.27 3.47
C ASN A 7 17.71 -20.21 2.40
N PRO A 8 18.75 -20.45 1.55
CA PRO A 8 19.14 -19.50 0.52
C PRO A 8 18.04 -19.10 -0.46
N PHE A 9 17.07 -20.00 -0.73
CA PHE A 9 15.92 -19.70 -1.59
C PHE A 9 15.08 -18.56 -0.99
N TRP A 10 14.67 -18.68 0.27
CA TRP A 10 13.88 -17.63 0.94
C TRP A 10 14.68 -16.35 1.10
N THR A 11 15.97 -16.44 1.44
CA THR A 11 16.88 -15.28 1.50
C THR A 11 16.88 -14.53 0.18
N THR A 12 16.99 -15.24 -0.96
CA THR A 12 16.98 -14.64 -2.29
C THR A 12 15.62 -14.01 -2.61
N CYS A 13 14.51 -14.73 -2.37
CA CYS A 13 13.16 -14.22 -2.64
C CYS A 13 12.86 -12.92 -1.86
N PHE A 14 13.12 -12.92 -0.55
CA PHE A 14 12.89 -11.74 0.28
C PHE A 14 13.90 -10.63 0.01
N GLY A 15 15.15 -10.94 -0.33
CA GLY A 15 16.17 -9.98 -0.72
C GLY A 15 15.81 -9.25 -2.02
N ILE A 16 15.38 -9.98 -3.04
CA ILE A 16 14.88 -9.39 -4.30
C ILE A 16 13.63 -8.53 -4.02
N MET A 17 12.70 -9.02 -3.21
CA MET A 17 11.49 -8.28 -2.86
C MET A 17 11.84 -6.97 -2.15
N ALA A 18 12.71 -6.99 -1.14
CA ALA A 18 13.18 -5.82 -0.43
C ALA A 18 13.80 -4.79 -1.38
N PHE A 19 14.69 -5.23 -2.27
CA PHE A 19 15.32 -4.38 -3.28
C PHE A 19 14.28 -3.71 -4.19
N LEU A 20 13.34 -4.48 -4.73
CA LEU A 20 12.28 -3.98 -5.62
C LEU A 20 11.37 -2.96 -4.91
N ILE A 21 11.03 -3.21 -3.64
CA ILE A 21 10.20 -2.29 -2.85
C ILE A 21 10.96 -0.99 -2.59
N VAL A 22 12.19 -1.07 -2.08
CA VAL A 22 12.98 0.12 -1.72
C VAL A 22 13.27 0.96 -2.96
N VAL A 23 13.84 0.37 -4.01
CA VAL A 23 14.20 1.08 -5.23
C VAL A 23 12.96 1.60 -5.97
N GLY A 24 11.94 0.76 -6.13
CA GLY A 24 10.71 1.15 -6.82
C GLY A 24 10.00 2.32 -6.16
N ASN A 25 9.88 2.31 -4.82
CA ASN A 25 9.23 3.41 -4.11
C ASN A 25 10.11 4.66 -4.01
N ALA A 26 11.44 4.52 -3.90
CA ALA A 26 12.35 5.67 -3.98
C ALA A 26 12.23 6.38 -5.34
N ILE A 27 12.21 5.63 -6.45
CA ILE A 27 11.98 6.21 -7.78
C ILE A 27 10.58 6.82 -7.88
N THR A 28 9.56 6.22 -7.26
CA THR A 28 8.21 6.78 -7.21
C THR A 28 8.19 8.14 -6.54
N ILE A 29 8.81 8.27 -5.36
CA ILE A 29 8.94 9.52 -4.63
C ILE A 29 9.68 10.57 -5.49
N ALA A 30 10.85 10.21 -6.02
CA ALA A 30 11.65 11.10 -6.86
C ALA A 30 10.88 11.57 -8.12
N THR A 31 10.07 10.71 -8.72
CA THR A 31 9.26 11.03 -9.90
C THR A 31 8.14 11.99 -9.56
N PHE A 32 7.37 11.73 -8.51
CA PHE A 32 6.25 12.59 -8.12
C PHE A 32 6.69 13.93 -7.51
N LEU A 33 7.91 14.04 -7.03
CA LEU A 33 8.50 15.32 -6.60
C LEU A 33 8.85 16.24 -7.77
N LYS A 34 8.96 15.74 -9.01
CA LYS A 34 9.22 16.58 -10.18
C LYS A 34 8.08 17.58 -10.41
N ARG A 35 8.41 18.83 -10.78
CA ARG A 35 7.47 19.97 -10.91
C ARG A 35 6.23 19.66 -11.73
N GLN A 36 6.37 18.87 -12.81
CA GLN A 36 5.26 18.46 -13.69
C GLN A 36 4.18 17.59 -13.01
N PHE A 37 4.51 16.94 -11.88
CA PHE A 37 3.62 16.06 -11.13
C PHE A 37 3.11 16.70 -9.83
N ARG A 38 3.49 17.93 -9.49
CA ARG A 38 3.12 18.59 -8.23
C ARG A 38 1.65 19.06 -8.20
N LYS A 39 0.72 18.10 -8.26
CA LYS A 39 -0.70 18.36 -7.99
C LYS A 39 -1.04 17.91 -6.57
N ARG A 40 -1.99 18.60 -5.92
CA ARG A 40 -2.36 18.33 -4.51
C ARG A 40 -2.62 16.84 -4.19
N PRO A 41 -3.39 16.07 -4.99
CA PRO A 41 -3.62 14.65 -4.71
C PRO A 41 -2.34 13.79 -4.75
N GLN A 42 -1.30 14.23 -5.45
CA GLN A 42 -0.06 13.48 -5.59
C GLN A 42 0.81 13.51 -4.33
N PHE A 43 0.64 14.50 -3.45
CA PHE A 43 1.33 14.52 -2.16
C PHE A 43 0.91 13.33 -1.27
N VAL A 44 -0.37 12.92 -1.35
CA VAL A 44 -0.84 11.74 -0.61
C VAL A 44 -0.22 10.46 -1.21
N LEU A 45 -0.03 10.39 -2.54
CA LEU A 45 0.67 9.27 -3.19
C LEU A 45 2.17 9.22 -2.85
N ILE A 46 2.82 10.38 -2.70
CA ILE A 46 4.21 10.46 -2.22
C ILE A 46 4.29 9.91 -0.80
N SER A 47 3.36 10.30 0.08
CA SER A 47 3.28 9.82 1.45
C SER A 47 3.04 8.31 1.51
N LEU A 48 2.16 7.77 0.65
CA LEU A 48 1.96 6.33 0.49
C LEU A 48 3.23 5.61 0.02
N ALA A 49 3.94 6.18 -0.96
CA ALA A 49 5.20 5.59 -1.44
C ALA A 49 6.28 5.60 -0.34
N PHE A 50 6.28 6.60 0.54
CA PHE A 50 7.15 6.62 1.70
C PHE A 50 6.79 5.52 2.72
N ALA A 51 5.49 5.27 2.98
CA ALA A 51 5.06 4.15 3.81
C ALA A 51 5.53 2.80 3.22
N HIS A 52 5.41 2.62 1.91
CA HIS A 52 5.92 1.42 1.23
C HIS A 52 7.45 1.30 1.27
N PHE A 53 8.16 2.42 1.20
CA PHE A 53 9.62 2.43 1.38
C PHE A 53 10.02 1.90 2.77
N LEU A 54 9.30 2.29 3.83
CA LEU A 54 9.50 1.76 5.18
C LEU A 54 9.21 0.25 5.27
N VAL A 55 8.18 -0.24 4.56
CA VAL A 55 7.94 -1.70 4.44
C VAL A 55 9.13 -2.39 3.77
N GLY A 56 9.75 -1.77 2.75
CA GLY A 56 10.98 -2.28 2.14
C GLY A 56 12.14 -2.37 3.13
N CYS A 57 12.31 -1.37 3.99
CA CYS A 57 13.29 -1.42 5.08
C CYS A 57 12.99 -2.55 6.08
N ALA A 58 11.70 -2.74 6.45
CA ALA A 58 11.28 -3.85 7.30
C ALA A 58 11.58 -5.21 6.62
N THR A 59 11.29 -5.35 5.31
CA THR A 59 11.61 -6.57 4.56
C THR A 59 13.11 -6.85 4.53
N THR A 60 13.95 -5.81 4.44
CA THR A 60 15.40 -5.95 4.54
C THR A 60 15.82 -6.47 5.92
N LEU A 61 15.28 -5.89 6.99
CA LEU A 61 15.52 -6.35 8.36
C LEU A 61 15.06 -7.80 8.56
N TYR A 62 13.94 -8.21 7.94
CA TYR A 62 13.45 -9.58 7.97
C TYR A 62 14.47 -10.59 7.45
N VAL A 63 15.16 -10.25 6.34
CA VAL A 63 16.24 -11.07 5.80
C VAL A 63 17.39 -11.20 6.80
N PHE A 64 17.85 -10.09 7.38
CA PHE A 64 18.96 -10.10 8.34
C PHE A 64 18.65 -10.91 9.60
N VAL A 65 17.46 -10.71 10.16
CA VAL A 65 16.99 -11.42 11.37
C VAL A 65 16.94 -12.93 11.15
N ASN A 66 16.49 -13.39 9.98
CA ASN A 66 16.39 -14.83 9.71
C ASN A 66 17.71 -15.45 9.26
N TYR A 67 18.67 -14.67 8.73
CA TYR A 67 19.92 -15.20 8.21
C TYR A 67 20.98 -15.43 9.30
N LYS A 68 21.27 -14.47 10.16
CA LYS A 68 22.35 -14.59 11.15
C LYS A 68 22.15 -13.83 12.46
N PHE A 69 21.34 -12.80 12.50
CA PHE A 69 21.31 -11.86 13.60
C PHE A 69 20.01 -11.95 14.40
N ARG A 70 19.88 -12.96 15.26
CA ARG A 70 18.75 -13.04 16.22
C ARG A 70 18.95 -12.08 17.40
N LEU A 71 19.35 -10.85 17.12
CA LEU A 71 19.38 -9.79 18.13
C LEU A 71 17.94 -9.38 18.42
N SER A 72 17.52 -9.44 19.68
CA SER A 72 16.17 -9.08 20.12
C SER A 72 15.74 -7.69 19.64
N VAL A 73 16.68 -6.74 19.57
CA VAL A 73 16.44 -5.38 19.07
C VAL A 73 16.06 -5.37 17.58
N LEU A 74 16.71 -6.20 16.75
CA LEU A 74 16.42 -6.26 15.32
C LEU A 74 15.05 -6.90 15.04
N LEU A 75 14.73 -7.98 15.76
CA LEU A 75 13.40 -8.60 15.71
C LEU A 75 12.32 -7.59 16.03
N PHE A 76 12.52 -6.88 17.10
CA PHE A 76 11.63 -5.87 17.61
C PHE A 76 11.43 -4.70 16.64
N THR A 77 12.53 -4.19 16.09
CA THR A 77 12.50 -3.12 15.09
C THR A 77 11.78 -3.58 13.82
N PHE A 78 12.02 -4.83 13.40
CA PHE A 78 11.30 -5.43 12.27
C PHE A 78 9.80 -5.50 12.54
N ASP A 79 9.36 -6.08 13.67
CA ASP A 79 7.95 -6.25 14.00
C ASP A 79 7.23 -4.89 14.06
N PHE A 80 7.87 -3.89 14.68
CA PHE A 80 7.33 -2.54 14.74
C PHE A 80 7.19 -1.91 13.36
N LEU A 81 8.23 -1.95 12.52
CA LEU A 81 8.22 -1.37 11.19
C LEU A 81 7.24 -2.09 10.24
N ASP A 82 7.11 -3.41 10.36
CA ASP A 82 6.15 -4.19 9.57
C ASP A 82 4.70 -3.80 9.90
N VAL A 83 4.35 -3.74 11.18
CA VAL A 83 3.02 -3.34 11.62
C VAL A 83 2.75 -1.88 11.26
N PHE A 84 3.67 -0.98 11.60
CA PHE A 84 3.53 0.46 11.35
C PHE A 84 3.44 0.79 9.86
N GLY A 85 4.37 0.27 9.04
CA GLY A 85 4.39 0.51 7.60
C GLY A 85 3.19 -0.12 6.89
N GLY A 86 2.80 -1.34 7.29
CA GLY A 86 1.63 -2.03 6.77
C GLY A 86 0.33 -1.29 7.07
N LEU A 87 0.07 -0.91 8.31
CA LEU A 87 -1.10 -0.12 8.70
C LEU A 87 -1.11 1.25 8.02
N SER A 88 0.06 1.93 7.98
CA SER A 88 0.19 3.23 7.31
C SER A 88 -0.23 3.13 5.85
N SER A 89 0.23 2.11 5.11
CA SER A 89 -0.14 1.94 3.70
C SER A 89 -1.65 1.75 3.51
N ILE A 90 -2.30 0.93 4.36
CA ILE A 90 -3.75 0.68 4.28
C ILE A 90 -4.54 1.94 4.62
N PHE A 91 -4.16 2.68 5.65
CA PHE A 91 -4.82 3.94 6.01
C PHE A 91 -4.63 5.02 4.92
N HIS A 92 -3.47 5.08 4.27
CA HIS A 92 -3.28 5.97 3.11
C HIS A 92 -4.22 5.62 1.96
N LEU A 93 -4.38 4.33 1.62
CA LEU A 93 -5.33 3.90 0.59
C LEU A 93 -6.77 4.29 0.94
N THR A 94 -7.15 4.19 2.22
CA THR A 94 -8.45 4.62 2.70
C THR A 94 -8.65 6.13 2.52
N VAL A 95 -7.68 6.94 2.94
CA VAL A 95 -7.74 8.40 2.77
C VAL A 95 -7.80 8.78 1.29
N ILE A 96 -7.01 8.14 0.43
CA ILE A 96 -7.04 8.36 -1.01
C ILE A 96 -8.41 8.00 -1.60
N SER A 97 -9.03 6.90 -1.16
CA SER A 97 -10.35 6.48 -1.63
C SER A 97 -11.45 7.46 -1.22
N LEU A 98 -11.41 7.96 0.01
CA LEU A 98 -12.33 8.98 0.52
C LEU A 98 -12.15 10.33 -0.19
N GLU A 99 -10.91 10.72 -0.46
CA GLU A 99 -10.59 11.93 -1.24
C GLU A 99 -11.16 11.80 -2.66
N ARG A 100 -11.02 10.64 -3.30
CA ARG A 100 -11.62 10.38 -4.62
C ARG A 100 -13.14 10.35 -4.59
N LEU A 101 -13.73 9.80 -3.54
CA LEU A 101 -15.19 9.83 -3.32
C LEU A 101 -15.68 11.28 -3.20
N HIS A 102 -15.02 12.08 -2.38
CA HIS A 102 -15.34 13.51 -2.21
C HIS A 102 -15.20 14.28 -3.53
N ALA A 103 -14.13 14.05 -4.31
CA ALA A 103 -13.94 14.64 -5.63
C ALA A 103 -15.05 14.27 -6.62
N THR A 104 -15.61 13.06 -6.51
CA THR A 104 -16.68 12.56 -7.39
C THR A 104 -18.05 13.10 -7.00
N LEU A 105 -18.37 13.11 -5.68
CA LEU A 105 -19.68 13.49 -5.19
C LEU A 105 -19.85 15.02 -5.09
N ARG A 106 -18.77 15.74 -4.76
CA ARG A 106 -18.79 17.19 -4.51
C ARG A 106 -17.66 17.92 -5.26
N PRO A 107 -17.64 17.92 -6.61
CA PRO A 107 -16.51 18.39 -7.41
C PRO A 107 -16.18 19.87 -7.18
N PHE A 108 -17.17 20.72 -6.98
CA PHE A 108 -16.97 22.15 -6.71
C PHE A 108 -16.32 22.39 -5.34
N ARG A 109 -16.82 21.75 -4.29
CA ARG A 109 -16.24 21.86 -2.93
C ARG A 109 -14.84 21.25 -2.88
N HIS A 110 -14.61 20.17 -3.59
CA HIS A 110 -13.29 19.54 -3.66
C HIS A 110 -12.22 20.46 -4.25
N ARG A 111 -12.56 21.27 -5.25
CA ARG A 111 -11.64 22.26 -5.83
C ARG A 111 -11.28 23.40 -4.85
N GLN A 112 -12.13 23.69 -3.90
CA GLN A 112 -11.95 24.75 -2.88
C GLN A 112 -11.23 24.23 -1.63
N LEU A 113 -10.86 22.93 -1.56
CA LEU A 113 -10.15 22.39 -0.42
C LEU A 113 -8.85 23.18 -0.16
N SER A 114 -8.67 23.57 1.09
CA SER A 114 -7.47 24.28 1.54
C SER A 114 -6.25 23.35 1.54
N LEU A 115 -5.07 23.93 1.53
CA LEU A 115 -3.84 23.18 1.68
C LEU A 115 -3.78 22.44 3.04
N LYS A 116 -4.36 23.06 4.08
CA LYS A 116 -4.47 22.44 5.42
C LYS A 116 -5.22 21.12 5.39
N ALA A 117 -6.30 20.99 4.60
CA ALA A 117 -7.03 19.74 4.46
C ALA A 117 -6.17 18.62 3.89
N TYR A 118 -5.28 18.89 2.95
CA TYR A 118 -4.34 17.92 2.41
C TYR A 118 -3.25 17.53 3.43
N TRP A 119 -2.76 18.47 4.25
CA TRP A 119 -1.83 18.15 5.33
C TRP A 119 -2.47 17.23 6.37
N VAL A 120 -3.72 17.51 6.75
CA VAL A 120 -4.49 16.62 7.64
C VAL A 120 -4.66 15.24 7.00
N ALA A 121 -5.03 15.18 5.72
CA ALA A 121 -5.18 13.91 5.00
C ALA A 121 -3.87 13.09 4.94
N ILE A 122 -2.71 13.75 4.89
CA ILE A 122 -1.40 13.09 4.94
C ILE A 122 -1.04 12.65 6.37
N ALA A 123 -1.29 13.51 7.36
CA ALA A 123 -0.90 13.23 8.76
C ALA A 123 -1.76 12.13 9.40
N THR A 124 -3.06 12.07 9.08
CA THR A 124 -3.99 11.11 9.68
C THR A 124 -3.54 9.65 9.58
N PRO A 125 -3.14 9.11 8.41
CA PRO A 125 -2.64 7.74 8.30
C PRO A 125 -1.42 7.47 9.19
N TRP A 126 -0.49 8.41 9.27
CA TRP A 126 0.71 8.29 10.10
C TRP A 126 0.38 8.25 11.59
N ILE A 127 -0.46 9.18 12.05
CA ILE A 127 -0.86 9.25 13.47
C ILE A 127 -1.63 8.00 13.86
N LEU A 128 -2.60 7.56 13.05
CA LEU A 128 -3.38 6.36 13.35
C LEU A 128 -2.51 5.10 13.36
N SER A 129 -1.63 4.91 12.37
CA SER A 129 -0.75 3.75 12.33
C SER A 129 0.25 3.73 13.48
N LEU A 130 0.79 4.89 13.85
CA LEU A 130 1.69 5.02 14.98
C LEU A 130 0.96 4.70 16.31
N SER A 131 -0.22 5.27 16.52
CA SER A 131 -1.02 5.03 17.72
C SER A 131 -1.37 3.54 17.88
N VAL A 132 -1.84 2.90 16.79
CA VAL A 132 -2.17 1.47 16.80
C VAL A 132 -0.90 0.62 16.98
N GLY A 133 0.18 0.95 16.27
CA GLY A 133 1.45 0.22 16.37
C GLY A 133 2.04 0.27 17.79
N ILE A 134 2.08 1.45 18.41
CA ILE A 134 2.53 1.62 19.80
C ILE A 134 1.62 0.87 20.76
N SER A 135 0.29 0.93 20.57
CA SER A 135 -0.68 0.22 21.43
C SER A 135 -0.47 -1.29 21.35
N ILE A 136 -0.36 -1.85 20.16
CA ILE A 136 -0.08 -3.29 19.94
C ILE A 136 1.23 -3.66 20.64
N PHE A 137 2.25 -2.83 20.47
CA PHE A 137 3.56 -3.02 21.05
C PHE A 137 3.52 -3.07 22.59
N ILE A 138 2.92 -2.07 23.24
CA ILE A 138 2.79 -2.00 24.69
C ILE A 138 2.02 -3.20 25.22
N LEU A 139 0.86 -3.55 24.59
CA LEU A 139 0.03 -4.67 25.00
C LEU A 139 0.77 -6.02 24.89
N THR A 140 1.62 -6.18 23.88
CA THR A 140 2.41 -7.39 23.69
C THR A 140 3.59 -7.45 24.65
N TRP A 141 4.34 -6.35 24.81
CA TRP A 141 5.53 -6.28 25.65
C TRP A 141 5.23 -6.56 27.11
N PHE A 142 4.17 -5.95 27.64
CA PHE A 142 3.76 -6.14 29.03
C PHE A 142 2.84 -7.34 29.22
N SER A 143 2.60 -8.14 28.18
CA SER A 143 1.65 -9.29 28.22
C SER A 143 0.27 -8.94 28.78
N LEU A 144 -0.17 -7.70 28.55
CA LEU A 144 -1.42 -7.14 29.09
C LEU A 144 -2.68 -7.72 28.41
N ILE A 145 -2.52 -8.39 27.27
CA ILE A 145 -3.64 -8.89 26.48
C ILE A 145 -3.37 -10.33 26.04
N MET A 146 -4.42 -11.15 26.04
CA MET A 146 -4.36 -12.49 25.46
C MET A 146 -4.14 -12.42 23.96
N GLN A 147 -3.33 -13.32 23.40
CA GLN A 147 -2.99 -13.37 21.98
C GLN A 147 -4.21 -13.41 21.06
N GLN A 148 -5.28 -14.07 21.47
CA GLN A 148 -6.55 -14.09 20.72
C GLN A 148 -7.21 -12.70 20.61
N LYS A 149 -7.20 -11.91 21.67
CA LYS A 149 -7.75 -10.54 21.66
C LYS A 149 -6.90 -9.59 20.83
N LEU A 150 -5.57 -9.76 20.87
CA LEU A 150 -4.65 -9.03 20.01
C LEU A 150 -4.94 -9.30 18.54
N LEU A 151 -5.17 -10.57 18.18
CA LEU A 151 -5.55 -10.97 16.83
C LEU A 151 -6.82 -10.25 16.35
N ILE A 152 -7.85 -10.18 17.20
CA ILE A 152 -9.11 -9.48 16.89
C ILE A 152 -8.84 -7.99 16.60
N ILE A 153 -8.00 -7.33 17.42
CA ILE A 153 -7.61 -5.93 17.20
C ILE A 153 -6.94 -5.75 15.84
N VAL A 154 -5.97 -6.60 15.52
CA VAL A 154 -5.25 -6.56 14.22
C VAL A 154 -6.23 -6.75 13.05
N ILE A 155 -7.15 -7.72 13.15
CA ILE A 155 -8.16 -7.97 12.11
C ILE A 155 -9.05 -6.74 11.92
N ILE A 156 -9.55 -6.14 12.99
CA ILE A 156 -10.39 -4.95 12.92
C ILE A 156 -9.63 -3.79 12.28
N CYS A 157 -8.39 -3.55 12.71
CA CYS A 157 -7.56 -2.46 12.19
C CYS A 157 -7.21 -2.60 10.70
N LEU A 158 -7.13 -3.83 10.18
CA LEU A 158 -6.86 -4.10 8.77
C LEU A 158 -8.15 -4.16 7.94
N LEU A 159 -9.18 -4.83 8.42
CA LEU A 159 -10.40 -5.06 7.65
C LEU A 159 -11.27 -3.80 7.53
N THR A 160 -11.40 -3.01 8.59
CA THR A 160 -12.25 -1.80 8.58
C THR A 160 -11.83 -0.78 7.51
N PRO A 161 -10.54 -0.38 7.39
CA PRO A 161 -10.10 0.52 6.32
C PRO A 161 -10.31 -0.05 4.92
N LEU A 162 -10.10 -1.35 4.75
CA LEU A 162 -10.34 -2.04 3.49
C LEU A 162 -11.83 -2.00 3.10
N LEU A 163 -12.74 -2.25 4.03
CA LEU A 163 -14.19 -2.16 3.79
C LEU A 163 -14.62 -0.73 3.44
N ILE A 164 -14.11 0.29 4.16
CA ILE A 164 -14.37 1.70 3.85
C ILE A 164 -13.93 2.02 2.42
N THR A 165 -12.77 1.52 2.02
CA THR A 165 -12.22 1.73 0.68
C THR A 165 -13.10 1.06 -0.38
N CYS A 166 -13.52 -0.19 -0.19
CA CYS A 166 -14.47 -0.87 -1.06
C CYS A 166 -15.79 -0.11 -1.23
N PHE A 167 -16.38 0.29 -0.10
CA PHE A 167 -17.64 1.05 -0.11
C PHE A 167 -17.49 2.38 -0.86
N SER A 168 -16.38 3.09 -0.65
CA SER A 168 -16.08 4.33 -1.37
C SER A 168 -16.07 4.10 -2.89
N TYR A 169 -15.44 3.02 -3.37
CA TYR A 169 -15.42 2.72 -4.81
C TYR A 169 -16.76 2.26 -5.37
N LEU A 170 -17.56 1.55 -4.60
CA LEU A 170 -18.93 1.22 -4.99
C LEU A 170 -19.78 2.49 -5.19
N LEU A 171 -19.65 3.47 -4.29
CA LEU A 171 -20.35 4.76 -4.42
C LEU A 171 -19.84 5.55 -5.63
N ILE A 172 -18.52 5.62 -5.85
CA ILE A 172 -17.92 6.25 -7.03
C ILE A 172 -18.47 5.60 -8.32
N TRP A 173 -18.51 4.29 -8.37
CA TRP A 173 -19.01 3.54 -9.52
C TRP A 173 -20.48 3.82 -9.78
N ARG A 174 -21.34 3.78 -8.74
CA ARG A 174 -22.78 4.10 -8.84
C ARG A 174 -23.01 5.52 -9.35
N GLN A 175 -22.32 6.51 -8.80
CA GLN A 175 -22.44 7.91 -9.20
C GLN A 175 -22.05 8.12 -10.67
N ARG A 176 -21.04 7.41 -11.13
CA ARG A 176 -20.55 7.50 -12.51
C ARG A 176 -21.47 6.90 -13.55
N ARG A 177 -22.20 5.84 -13.20
CA ARG A 177 -23.23 5.29 -14.08
C ARG A 177 -24.37 6.28 -14.35
N LYS A 178 -24.65 7.18 -13.42
CA LYS A 178 -25.70 8.20 -13.54
C LYS A 178 -25.27 9.42 -14.35
N SER A 179 -23.98 9.66 -14.55
CA SER A 179 -23.48 10.86 -15.24
C SER A 179 -23.35 10.61 -16.74
N THR A 180 -24.16 11.31 -17.55
CA THR A 180 -24.18 11.24 -19.02
C THR A 180 -23.16 12.17 -19.69
N VAL A 181 -22.74 13.25 -19.03
CA VAL A 181 -21.83 14.26 -19.61
C VAL A 181 -20.37 13.90 -19.30
N ARG A 182 -19.57 13.69 -20.36
CA ARG A 182 -18.15 13.35 -20.27
C ARG A 182 -17.26 14.42 -20.88
N GLY A 183 -16.76 15.37 -20.06
CA GLY A 183 -15.72 16.33 -20.48
C GLY A 183 -14.29 15.75 -20.35
N PHE A 184 -13.31 16.36 -21.06
CA PHE A 184 -11.90 15.96 -21.04
C PHE A 184 -11.30 15.83 -19.63
N ARG A 185 -11.59 16.81 -18.78
CA ARG A 185 -11.11 16.84 -17.38
C ARG A 185 -11.69 15.68 -16.55
N GLN A 186 -12.94 15.35 -16.77
CA GLN A 186 -13.62 14.22 -16.12
C GLN A 186 -12.99 12.89 -16.53
N ASN A 187 -12.50 12.76 -17.77
CA ASN A 187 -11.79 11.58 -18.24
C ASN A 187 -10.42 11.40 -17.54
N GLN A 188 -9.70 12.48 -17.22
CA GLN A 188 -8.47 12.42 -16.44
C GLN A 188 -8.73 11.93 -15.00
N GLU A 189 -9.73 12.48 -14.35
CA GLU A 189 -10.16 12.05 -13.00
C GLU A 189 -10.62 10.58 -13.01
N LEU A 190 -11.25 10.14 -14.10
CA LEU A 190 -11.63 8.74 -14.31
C LEU A 190 -10.44 7.81 -14.38
N ARG A 191 -9.42 8.17 -15.17
CA ARG A 191 -8.19 7.36 -15.29
C ARG A 191 -7.49 7.22 -13.95
N PHE A 192 -7.35 8.32 -13.23
CA PHE A 192 -6.73 8.33 -11.90
C PHE A 192 -7.50 7.45 -10.91
N SER A 193 -8.82 7.62 -10.82
CA SER A 193 -9.65 6.82 -9.93
C SER A 193 -9.64 5.31 -10.26
N ARG A 194 -9.61 4.94 -11.56
CA ARG A 194 -9.44 3.53 -11.97
C ARG A 194 -8.08 2.97 -11.54
N THR A 195 -7.04 3.79 -11.59
CA THR A 195 -5.71 3.39 -11.14
C THR A 195 -5.71 3.09 -9.65
N ILE A 196 -6.30 3.97 -8.84
CA ILE A 196 -6.39 3.75 -7.40
C ILE A 196 -7.29 2.55 -7.06
N PHE A 197 -8.36 2.33 -7.81
CA PHE A 197 -9.16 1.09 -7.68
C PHE A 197 -8.32 -0.17 -7.90
N LEU A 198 -7.45 -0.20 -8.92
CA LEU A 198 -6.56 -1.33 -9.17
C LEU A 198 -5.55 -1.53 -8.03
N VAL A 199 -4.98 -0.44 -7.52
CA VAL A 199 -4.10 -0.46 -6.33
C VAL A 199 -4.81 -1.08 -5.14
N THR A 200 -6.05 -0.65 -4.88
CA THR A 200 -6.85 -1.17 -3.78
C THR A 200 -7.20 -2.64 -3.96
N ALA A 201 -7.64 -3.05 -5.16
CA ALA A 201 -7.94 -4.45 -5.46
C ALA A 201 -6.72 -5.34 -5.26
N ALA A 202 -5.54 -4.90 -5.74
CA ALA A 202 -4.29 -5.59 -5.51
C ALA A 202 -3.94 -5.70 -4.02
N SER A 203 -4.18 -4.63 -3.24
CA SER A 203 -3.98 -4.65 -1.79
C SER A 203 -4.90 -5.66 -1.10
N PHE A 204 -6.15 -5.79 -1.51
CA PHE A 204 -7.03 -6.84 -0.99
C PHE A 204 -6.48 -8.24 -1.26
N ILE A 205 -6.08 -8.51 -2.51
CA ILE A 205 -5.55 -9.83 -2.92
C ILE A 205 -4.30 -10.20 -2.10
N THR A 206 -3.45 -9.24 -1.77
CA THR A 206 -2.20 -9.48 -1.05
C THR A 206 -2.38 -9.53 0.47
N TRP A 207 -3.35 -8.79 1.04
CA TRP A 207 -3.59 -8.75 2.48
C TRP A 207 -4.54 -9.83 2.99
N LEU A 208 -5.55 -10.26 2.20
CA LEU A 208 -6.50 -11.28 2.63
C LEU A 208 -5.84 -12.62 3.04
N PRO A 209 -4.86 -13.17 2.29
CA PRO A 209 -4.17 -14.38 2.72
C PRO A 209 -3.42 -14.21 4.04
N PHE A 210 -2.84 -13.03 4.30
CA PHE A 210 -2.18 -12.72 5.56
C PHE A 210 -3.18 -12.64 6.74
N LEU A 211 -4.33 -12.02 6.53
CA LEU A 211 -5.41 -12.00 7.54
C LEU A 211 -5.88 -13.42 7.84
N PHE A 212 -6.12 -14.22 6.81
CA PHE A 212 -6.53 -15.62 6.95
C PHE A 212 -5.45 -16.46 7.69
N LEU A 213 -4.18 -16.26 7.33
CA LEU A 213 -3.06 -16.93 8.01
C LEU A 213 -3.07 -16.65 9.51
N ASN A 214 -3.24 -15.40 9.93
CA ASN A 214 -3.27 -15.04 11.35
C ASN A 214 -4.41 -15.74 12.11
N VAL A 215 -5.57 -15.93 11.48
CA VAL A 215 -6.68 -16.68 12.07
C VAL A 215 -6.32 -18.17 12.15
N VAL A 216 -5.83 -18.76 11.07
CA VAL A 216 -5.57 -20.19 11.01
C VAL A 216 -4.40 -20.61 11.91
N THR A 217 -3.34 -19.79 12.02
CA THR A 217 -2.20 -20.06 12.91
C THR A 217 -2.57 -20.02 14.40
N SER A 218 -3.67 -19.33 14.76
CA SER A 218 -4.18 -19.37 16.14
C SER A 218 -4.87 -20.68 16.47
N LEU A 219 -5.29 -21.46 15.46
CA LEU A 219 -6.04 -22.70 15.62
C LEU A 219 -5.22 -23.94 15.22
N TYR A 220 -4.36 -23.81 14.23
CA TYR A 220 -3.62 -24.94 13.63
C TYR A 220 -2.14 -24.58 13.43
N ARG A 221 -1.28 -25.59 13.49
CA ARG A 221 0.14 -25.46 13.11
C ARG A 221 0.26 -25.47 11.59
N ILE A 222 0.79 -24.40 11.02
CA ILE A 222 1.04 -24.25 9.58
C ILE A 222 2.53 -24.49 9.28
N PRO A 223 2.87 -25.17 8.16
CA PRO A 223 4.26 -25.29 7.72
C PRO A 223 4.91 -23.91 7.52
N LEU A 224 6.17 -23.74 7.93
CA LEU A 224 6.87 -22.44 7.80
C LEU A 224 6.99 -21.97 6.35
N SER A 225 7.05 -22.90 5.39
CA SER A 225 7.00 -22.55 3.96
C SER A 225 5.74 -21.79 3.57
N GLY A 226 4.59 -22.18 4.11
CA GLY A 226 3.33 -21.46 3.90
C GLY A 226 3.35 -20.06 4.53
N VAL A 227 3.92 -19.94 5.74
CA VAL A 227 4.09 -18.63 6.41
C VAL A 227 4.99 -17.72 5.59
N PHE A 228 6.13 -18.20 5.10
CA PHE A 228 7.05 -17.42 4.28
C PHE A 228 6.41 -16.97 2.97
N PHE A 229 5.69 -17.88 2.29
CA PHE A 229 5.00 -17.54 1.05
C PHE A 229 3.95 -16.42 1.25
N ILE A 230 3.12 -16.54 2.29
CA ILE A 230 2.08 -15.55 2.58
C ILE A 230 2.71 -14.22 3.02
N LYS A 231 3.81 -14.26 3.78
CA LYS A 231 4.56 -13.06 4.16
C LYS A 231 5.17 -12.37 2.93
N LEU A 232 5.72 -13.13 1.99
CA LEU A 232 6.24 -12.61 0.73
C LEU A 232 5.12 -11.95 -0.09
N LEU A 233 3.93 -12.56 -0.13
CA LEU A 233 2.75 -12.01 -0.78
C LEU A 233 2.30 -10.71 -0.11
N GLN A 234 2.29 -10.63 1.22
CA GLN A 234 2.00 -9.40 1.97
C GLN A 234 2.97 -8.28 1.59
N PHE A 235 4.28 -8.55 1.57
CA PHE A 235 5.29 -7.54 1.19
C PHE A 235 5.16 -7.11 -0.27
N SER A 236 4.75 -8.02 -1.16
CA SER A 236 4.54 -7.70 -2.58
C SER A 236 3.51 -6.59 -2.81
N ASN A 237 2.58 -6.37 -1.87
CA ASN A 237 1.65 -5.24 -1.89
C ASN A 237 2.36 -3.90 -2.13
N SER A 238 3.51 -3.70 -1.48
CA SER A 238 4.27 -2.46 -1.57
C SER A 238 4.98 -2.28 -2.92
N PHE A 239 5.27 -3.37 -3.64
CA PHE A 239 5.86 -3.34 -4.97
C PHE A 239 4.79 -3.25 -6.08
N VAL A 240 3.65 -3.92 -5.93
CA VAL A 240 2.58 -3.94 -6.93
C VAL A 240 2.10 -2.53 -7.27
N ASN A 241 2.10 -1.60 -6.33
CA ASN A 241 1.75 -0.20 -6.57
C ASN A 241 2.68 0.47 -7.58
N VAL A 242 4.00 0.21 -7.49
CA VAL A 242 5.00 0.70 -8.45
C VAL A 242 4.70 0.16 -9.85
N VAL A 243 4.41 -1.13 -9.95
CA VAL A 243 4.05 -1.79 -11.23
C VAL A 243 2.81 -1.15 -11.83
N ILE A 244 1.75 -0.96 -11.03
CA ILE A 244 0.53 -0.30 -11.49
C ILE A 244 0.81 1.12 -12.00
N TYR A 245 1.66 1.90 -11.32
CA TYR A 245 2.02 3.26 -11.74
C TYR A 245 2.78 3.27 -13.06
N ILE A 246 3.71 2.33 -13.30
CA ILE A 246 4.41 2.18 -14.58
C ILE A 246 3.43 1.97 -15.74
N PHE A 247 2.44 1.08 -15.55
CA PHE A 247 1.47 0.79 -16.62
C PHE A 247 0.43 1.89 -16.81
N ARG A 248 0.05 2.60 -15.75
CA ARG A 248 -1.08 3.54 -15.79
C ARG A 248 -0.69 4.99 -16.06
N PHE A 249 0.55 5.39 -15.75
CA PHE A 249 1.04 6.75 -15.95
C PHE A 249 2.17 6.80 -17.01
N PRO A 250 1.87 7.18 -18.27
CA PRO A 250 2.89 7.23 -19.33
C PRO A 250 4.10 8.11 -18.99
N SER A 251 3.85 9.22 -18.30
CA SER A 251 4.93 10.12 -17.87
C SER A 251 5.82 9.50 -16.78
N TYR A 252 5.25 8.63 -15.93
CA TYR A 252 6.00 7.88 -14.95
C TYR A 252 6.85 6.78 -15.62
N ARG A 253 6.28 6.07 -16.60
CA ARG A 253 6.99 5.05 -17.39
C ARG A 253 8.23 5.60 -18.11
N LYS A 254 8.19 6.83 -18.61
CA LYS A 254 9.34 7.49 -19.25
C LYS A 254 10.54 7.68 -18.33
N VAL A 255 10.34 7.68 -17.00
CA VAL A 255 11.42 7.77 -16.02
C VAL A 255 12.10 6.42 -15.84
N PHE A 256 11.34 5.32 -15.87
CA PHE A 256 11.90 3.96 -15.76
C PHE A 256 12.55 3.47 -17.05
N PHE A 257 12.01 3.86 -18.21
CA PHE A 257 12.45 3.44 -19.53
C PHE A 257 12.74 4.65 -20.41
N PRO A 258 13.86 5.37 -20.18
CA PRO A 258 14.17 6.59 -20.92
C PRO A 258 14.48 6.35 -22.41
N LEU A 259 14.88 5.13 -22.79
CA LEU A 259 15.34 4.79 -24.15
C LEU A 259 14.26 4.25 -25.09
N ASN A 260 13.06 3.88 -24.58
CA ASN A 260 11.99 3.33 -25.41
C ASN A 260 10.78 4.26 -25.47
N SER A 261 10.90 5.35 -26.25
CA SER A 261 9.74 5.94 -26.92
C SER A 261 9.32 5.04 -28.10
N ILE A 262 8.91 3.80 -27.85
CA ILE A 262 8.13 3.04 -28.83
C ILE A 262 6.84 3.81 -28.97
N PRO A 263 6.48 4.33 -30.16
CA PRO A 263 5.22 4.97 -30.39
C PRO A 263 4.15 3.88 -30.30
N PHE A 264 3.52 3.73 -29.13
CA PHE A 264 2.27 3.01 -29.04
C PHE A 264 1.28 3.84 -29.86
N CYS A 265 0.86 3.25 -30.97
CA CYS A 265 0.00 3.78 -32.00
C CYS A 265 -1.02 4.79 -31.44
N PRO A 266 -1.06 6.05 -31.90
CA PRO A 266 -2.11 6.96 -31.50
C PRO A 266 -3.42 6.38 -32.04
N ALA A 267 -4.37 6.09 -31.15
CA ALA A 267 -5.74 5.79 -31.55
C ALA A 267 -6.17 6.90 -32.50
N LYS A 268 -6.47 6.52 -33.75
CA LYS A 268 -7.02 7.39 -34.80
C LYS A 268 -8.13 8.23 -34.18
N ARG A 269 -8.03 9.55 -34.32
CA ARG A 269 -9.17 10.45 -34.09
C ARG A 269 -10.18 10.09 -35.16
N PRO A 270 -11.43 9.81 -34.83
CA PRO A 270 -12.49 9.81 -35.83
C PRO A 270 -12.65 11.24 -36.36
N SER A 271 -12.57 11.37 -37.65
CA SER A 271 -12.90 12.56 -38.43
C SER A 271 -14.34 13.00 -38.20
#